data_d5e6a35a99a3e86c0b3acc252d7ad5b2
#
_entry.id   d5e6a35a99a3e86c0b3acc252d7ad5b2
#
_cell.length_a   1.000
_cell.length_b   1.000
_cell.length_c   1.000
_cell.angle_alpha   90.00
_cell.angle_beta   90.00
_cell.angle_gamma   90.00
#
_symmetry.space_group_name_H-M   'P 1'
#
loop_
_entity.id
_entity.type
_entity.pdbx_description
1 polymer ?
#
loop_
_entity_poly.entity_id
_entity_poly.type
_entity_poly.pdbx_seq_one_letter_code
_entity_poly.pdbx_strand_id
1 'polypeptide(L)'
;MNESALTSLLLNADKKNFLTNLVSCNQYTQQFGIALSEEDAAQLMECRREVLTEFGRIEFEGGILPKLIYEFCDSSYIYQDNYLDTLISLQNIFYLYKNESLDELSDDELLHYMKVHFEGECEGSLEYLEDTCLNHFCRKIRKGWKGQFDE
;
A
#
# COMPACT_ATOMS: atom_id res chain seq x y z
N MET A 1 -3.98 7.54 37.35
CA MET A 1 -3.79 6.82 36.08
C MET A 1 -2.32 6.54 35.88
N ASN A 2 -1.97 5.31 35.60
CA ASN A 2 -0.58 4.94 35.35
C ASN A 2 -0.24 5.10 33.87
N GLU A 3 1.05 5.00 33.54
CA GLU A 3 1.53 5.16 32.16
C GLU A 3 0.91 4.16 31.20
N SER A 4 0.70 2.92 31.66
CA SER A 4 0.08 1.88 30.82
C SER A 4 -1.32 2.24 30.36
N ALA A 5 -2.14 2.77 31.27
CA ALA A 5 -3.50 3.17 30.95
C ALA A 5 -3.53 4.33 29.98
N LEU A 6 -2.64 5.31 30.16
CA LEU A 6 -2.54 6.45 29.27
C LEU A 6 -2.09 6.01 27.87
N THR A 7 -1.09 5.15 27.79
CA THR A 7 -0.61 4.62 26.51
C THR A 7 -1.71 3.89 25.77
N SER A 8 -2.50 3.05 26.46
CA SER A 8 -3.62 2.33 25.85
C SER A 8 -4.67 3.29 25.29
N LEU A 9 -4.97 4.37 26.00
CA LEU A 9 -5.93 5.37 25.53
C LEU A 9 -5.43 6.05 24.25
N LEU A 10 -4.16 6.40 24.21
CA LEU A 10 -3.56 7.04 23.04
C LEU A 10 -3.55 6.11 21.84
N LEU A 11 -3.20 4.84 22.03
CA LEU A 11 -3.20 3.86 20.94
C LEU A 11 -4.60 3.64 20.39
N ASN A 12 -5.60 3.60 21.26
CA ASN A 12 -6.99 3.43 20.82
C ASN A 12 -7.47 4.64 20.02
N ALA A 13 -7.07 5.85 20.42
CA ALA A 13 -7.41 7.06 19.68
C ALA A 13 -6.78 7.04 18.29
N ASP A 14 -5.51 6.63 18.19
CA ASP A 14 -4.81 6.54 16.91
C ASP A 14 -5.45 5.51 15.98
N LYS A 15 -5.84 4.35 16.52
CA LYS A 15 -6.54 3.33 15.75
C LYS A 15 -7.85 3.85 15.20
N LYS A 16 -8.61 4.54 16.03
CA LYS A 16 -9.91 5.10 15.62
C LYS A 16 -9.72 6.13 14.51
N ASN A 17 -8.74 7.00 14.65
CA ASN A 17 -8.44 7.99 13.62
C ASN A 17 -8.04 7.34 12.30
N PHE A 18 -7.21 6.31 12.36
CA PHE A 18 -6.78 5.59 11.18
C PHE A 18 -7.95 4.94 10.45
N LEU A 19 -8.83 4.26 11.20
CA LEU A 19 -10.03 3.64 10.63
C LEU A 19 -10.95 4.67 9.99
N THR A 20 -11.15 5.79 10.67
CA THR A 20 -11.99 6.88 10.15
C THR A 20 -11.41 7.41 8.85
N ASN A 21 -10.10 7.58 8.77
CA ASN A 21 -9.44 8.06 7.55
C ASN A 21 -9.60 7.07 6.40
N LEU A 22 -9.46 5.77 6.67
CA LEU A 22 -9.65 4.76 5.63
C LEU A 22 -11.06 4.75 5.09
N VAL A 23 -12.05 4.76 5.99
CA VAL A 23 -13.46 4.75 5.58
C VAL A 23 -13.83 6.05 4.86
N SER A 24 -13.23 7.17 5.23
CA SER A 24 -13.52 8.44 4.58
C SER A 24 -13.09 8.45 3.11
N CYS A 25 -12.16 7.60 2.71
CA CYS A 25 -11.78 7.47 1.30
C CYS A 25 -12.95 7.01 0.44
N ASN A 26 -13.95 6.36 1.03
CA ASN A 26 -15.13 5.90 0.31
C ASN A 26 -15.88 7.05 -0.37
N GLN A 27 -15.79 8.26 0.17
CA GLN A 27 -16.44 9.42 -0.44
C GLN A 27 -15.93 9.65 -1.86
N TYR A 28 -14.68 9.33 -2.10
CA TYR A 28 -14.08 9.44 -3.43
C TYR A 28 -14.23 8.16 -4.23
N THR A 29 -13.97 7.00 -3.62
CA THR A 29 -13.88 5.74 -4.34
C THR A 29 -15.24 5.20 -4.78
N GLN A 30 -16.32 5.63 -4.14
CA GLN A 30 -17.67 5.16 -4.49
C GLN A 30 -18.04 5.48 -5.93
N GLN A 31 -17.47 6.52 -6.52
CA GLN A 31 -17.71 6.85 -7.93
C GLN A 31 -17.21 5.75 -8.86
N PHE A 32 -16.29 4.93 -8.39
CA PHE A 32 -15.75 3.79 -9.14
C PHE A 32 -16.41 2.47 -8.71
N GLY A 33 -17.43 2.53 -7.86
CA GLY A 33 -18.17 1.34 -7.44
C GLY A 33 -17.51 0.53 -6.34
N ILE A 34 -16.54 1.10 -5.62
CA ILE A 34 -15.85 0.41 -4.54
C ILE A 34 -15.87 1.21 -3.26
N ALA A 35 -15.92 0.50 -2.14
CA ALA A 35 -15.93 1.09 -0.81
C ALA A 35 -15.44 0.06 0.20
N LEU A 36 -14.88 0.54 1.31
CA LEU A 36 -14.47 -0.30 2.42
C LEU A 36 -15.51 -0.22 3.52
N SER A 37 -15.94 -1.38 4.03
CA SER A 37 -16.75 -1.43 5.23
C SER A 37 -15.85 -1.15 6.43
N GLU A 38 -16.47 -0.91 7.60
CA GLU A 38 -15.69 -0.74 8.82
C GLU A 38 -14.89 -2.00 9.16
N GLU A 39 -15.47 -3.18 8.88
CA GLU A 39 -14.78 -4.45 9.08
C GLU A 39 -13.58 -4.58 8.15
N ASP A 40 -13.74 -4.21 6.89
CA ASP A 40 -12.64 -4.24 5.92
C ASP A 40 -11.51 -3.31 6.34
N ALA A 41 -11.86 -2.11 6.79
CA ALA A 41 -10.86 -1.14 7.24
C ALA A 41 -10.11 -1.66 8.47
N ALA A 42 -10.81 -2.32 9.39
CA ALA A 42 -10.18 -2.91 10.57
C ALA A 42 -9.21 -4.03 10.17
N GLN A 43 -9.59 -4.84 9.18
CA GLN A 43 -8.74 -5.91 8.69
C GLN A 43 -7.49 -5.35 8.01
N LEU A 44 -7.65 -4.30 7.22
CA LEU A 44 -6.51 -3.62 6.61
C LEU A 44 -5.54 -3.08 7.67
N MET A 45 -6.07 -2.52 8.74
CA MET A 45 -5.23 -2.01 9.82
C MET A 45 -4.43 -3.13 10.49
N GLU A 46 -5.05 -4.29 10.71
CA GLU A 46 -4.33 -5.44 11.25
C GLU A 46 -3.24 -5.91 10.30
N CYS A 47 -3.55 -6.03 9.01
CA CYS A 47 -2.57 -6.42 8.00
C CYS A 47 -1.43 -5.40 7.92
N ARG A 48 -1.74 -4.12 8.05
CA ARG A 48 -0.74 -3.06 8.06
C ARG A 48 0.26 -3.27 9.19
N ARG A 49 -0.24 -3.58 10.38
CA ARG A 49 0.63 -3.80 11.53
C ARG A 49 1.57 -4.99 11.31
N GLU A 50 1.03 -6.08 10.76
CA GLU A 50 1.82 -7.28 10.46
C GLU A 50 2.89 -6.99 9.41
N VAL A 51 2.52 -6.29 8.34
CA VAL A 51 3.43 -5.95 7.26
C VAL A 51 4.56 -5.05 7.76
N LEU A 52 4.22 -4.02 8.51
CA LEU A 52 5.24 -3.11 9.04
C LEU A 52 6.23 -3.85 9.94
N THR A 53 5.73 -4.77 10.76
CA THR A 53 6.59 -5.59 11.61
C THR A 53 7.48 -6.50 10.77
N GLU A 54 6.90 -7.16 9.78
CA GLU A 54 7.64 -8.09 8.91
C GLU A 54 8.77 -7.39 8.15
N PHE A 55 8.50 -6.20 7.62
CA PHE A 55 9.49 -5.48 6.81
C PHE A 55 10.32 -4.48 7.62
N GLY A 56 10.13 -4.42 8.93
CA GLY A 56 10.92 -3.53 9.79
C GLY A 56 10.67 -2.06 9.52
N ARG A 57 9.44 -1.71 9.22
CA ARG A 57 9.06 -0.34 8.85
C ARG A 57 8.19 0.33 9.90
N ILE A 58 8.27 1.64 9.93
CA ILE A 58 7.39 2.50 10.73
C ILE A 58 6.74 3.49 9.77
N GLU A 59 5.43 3.69 9.93
CA GLU A 59 4.71 4.69 9.14
C GLU A 59 4.34 5.87 10.01
N PHE A 60 4.36 7.04 9.39
CA PHE A 60 3.97 8.28 10.03
C PHE A 60 2.70 8.82 9.36
N GLU A 61 1.94 9.61 10.11
CA GLU A 61 0.69 10.23 9.64
C GLU A 61 -0.31 9.17 9.16
N GLY A 62 -0.78 9.25 7.95
CA GLY A 62 -1.77 8.30 7.45
C GLY A 62 -1.20 7.03 6.85
N GLY A 63 0.14 6.97 6.68
CA GLY A 63 0.78 5.82 6.06
C GLY A 63 0.51 5.70 4.58
N ILE A 64 0.75 4.50 4.04
CA ILE A 64 0.67 4.26 2.60
C ILE A 64 -0.74 3.89 2.12
N LEU A 65 -1.60 3.37 2.99
CA LEU A 65 -2.91 2.86 2.56
C LEU A 65 -3.79 3.91 1.86
N PRO A 66 -3.93 5.14 2.38
CA PRO A 66 -4.70 6.14 1.64
C PRO A 66 -4.12 6.43 0.26
N LYS A 67 -2.80 6.48 0.14
CA LYS A 67 -2.15 6.71 -1.15
C LYS A 67 -2.40 5.56 -2.12
N LEU A 68 -2.34 4.32 -1.63
CA LEU A 68 -2.68 3.15 -2.45
C LEU A 68 -4.12 3.23 -2.94
N ILE A 69 -5.03 3.57 -2.05
CA ILE A 69 -6.44 3.69 -2.40
C ILE A 69 -6.64 4.70 -3.52
N TYR A 70 -6.10 5.91 -3.36
CA TYR A 70 -6.28 6.96 -4.37
C TYR A 70 -5.57 6.64 -5.68
N GLU A 71 -4.43 5.96 -5.63
CA GLU A 71 -3.70 5.62 -6.86
C GLU A 71 -4.40 4.53 -7.66
N PHE A 72 -5.00 3.55 -6.99
CA PHE A 72 -5.51 2.34 -7.64
C PHE A 72 -7.02 2.28 -7.82
N CYS A 73 -7.77 3.18 -7.20
CA CYS A 73 -9.24 3.06 -7.16
C CYS A 73 -9.92 3.19 -8.53
N ASP A 74 -9.27 3.78 -9.51
CA ASP A 74 -9.84 3.92 -10.85
C ASP A 74 -9.50 2.74 -11.78
N SER A 75 -8.83 1.72 -11.26
CA SER A 75 -8.41 0.58 -12.07
C SER A 75 -9.59 -0.27 -12.49
N SER A 76 -9.62 -0.66 -13.77
CA SER A 76 -10.62 -1.58 -14.28
C SER A 76 -10.42 -3.02 -13.79
N TYR A 77 -9.29 -3.31 -13.18
CA TYR A 77 -8.99 -4.62 -12.62
C TYR A 77 -9.39 -4.76 -11.16
N ILE A 78 -9.85 -3.67 -10.54
CA ILE A 78 -10.26 -3.66 -9.14
C ILE A 78 -11.77 -3.39 -9.07
N TYR A 79 -12.48 -4.26 -8.38
CA TYR A 79 -13.91 -4.12 -8.18
C TYR A 79 -14.24 -4.53 -6.74
N GLN A 80 -15.49 -4.34 -6.33
CA GLN A 80 -15.85 -4.50 -4.93
C GLN A 80 -15.45 -5.85 -4.34
N ASP A 81 -15.63 -6.93 -5.10
CA ASP A 81 -15.37 -8.29 -4.61
C ASP A 81 -13.90 -8.56 -4.33
N ASN A 82 -13.00 -7.90 -5.05
CA ASN A 82 -11.55 -8.11 -4.84
C ASN A 82 -10.85 -6.92 -4.20
N TYR A 83 -11.59 -5.89 -3.81
CA TYR A 83 -11.00 -4.63 -3.35
C TYR A 83 -10.11 -4.81 -2.13
N LEU A 84 -10.64 -5.42 -1.07
CA LEU A 84 -9.88 -5.63 0.16
C LEU A 84 -8.62 -6.47 -0.09
N ASP A 85 -8.77 -7.61 -0.75
CA ASP A 85 -7.64 -8.51 -1.01
C ASP A 85 -6.57 -7.84 -1.87
N THR A 86 -7.00 -7.04 -2.84
CA THR A 86 -6.07 -6.32 -3.69
C THR A 86 -5.28 -5.28 -2.89
N LEU A 87 -5.94 -4.54 -2.02
CA LEU A 87 -5.25 -3.56 -1.17
C LEU A 87 -4.24 -4.22 -0.24
N ILE A 88 -4.61 -5.36 0.33
CA ILE A 88 -3.70 -6.12 1.20
C ILE A 88 -2.45 -6.52 0.42
N SER A 89 -2.64 -7.07 -0.77
CA SER A 89 -1.53 -7.50 -1.62
C SER A 89 -0.66 -6.33 -2.06
N LEU A 90 -1.28 -5.23 -2.46
CA LEU A 90 -0.54 -4.05 -2.90
C LEU A 90 0.30 -3.46 -1.78
N GLN A 91 -0.20 -3.48 -0.55
CA GLN A 91 0.56 -3.01 0.60
C GLN A 91 1.80 -3.87 0.84
N ASN A 92 1.65 -5.20 0.76
CA ASN A 92 2.78 -6.12 0.88
C ASN A 92 3.82 -5.88 -0.21
N ILE A 93 3.36 -5.77 -1.44
CA ILE A 93 4.25 -5.53 -2.58
C ILE A 93 4.98 -4.20 -2.43
N PHE A 94 4.28 -3.16 -1.98
CA PHE A 94 4.89 -1.86 -1.79
C PHE A 94 6.07 -1.93 -0.81
N TYR A 95 5.86 -2.53 0.37
CA TYR A 95 6.94 -2.57 1.37
C TYR A 95 8.04 -3.53 0.99
N LEU A 96 7.72 -4.64 0.32
CA LEU A 96 8.73 -5.53 -0.19
C LEU A 96 9.70 -4.77 -1.11
N TYR A 97 9.16 -4.01 -2.06
CA TYR A 97 10.01 -3.34 -3.04
C TYR A 97 10.56 -2.00 -2.55
N LYS A 98 9.94 -1.39 -1.55
CA LYS A 98 10.56 -0.27 -0.88
C LYS A 98 11.89 -0.72 -0.27
N ASN A 99 11.90 -1.88 0.38
CA ASN A 99 13.11 -2.47 0.95
C ASN A 99 14.08 -2.96 -0.13
N GLU A 100 13.56 -3.66 -1.14
CA GLU A 100 14.39 -4.21 -2.20
C GLU A 100 15.09 -3.12 -3.03
N SER A 101 14.47 -1.96 -3.17
CA SER A 101 15.05 -0.82 -3.87
C SER A 101 15.99 0.00 -2.99
N LEU A 102 16.23 -0.43 -1.75
CA LEU A 102 17.07 0.26 -0.79
C LEU A 102 16.66 1.71 -0.56
N ASP A 103 15.35 1.95 -0.57
CA ASP A 103 14.74 3.28 -0.41
C ASP A 103 15.18 4.31 -1.45
N GLU A 104 15.64 3.84 -2.61
CA GLU A 104 16.03 4.74 -3.70
C GLU A 104 14.84 5.42 -4.35
N LEU A 105 13.65 4.83 -4.22
CA LEU A 105 12.43 5.39 -4.77
C LEU A 105 11.62 6.06 -3.68
N SER A 106 11.04 7.21 -3.99
CA SER A 106 10.06 7.82 -3.09
C SER A 106 8.78 6.96 -3.11
N ASP A 107 7.93 7.18 -2.12
CA ASP A 107 6.65 6.46 -2.06
C ASP A 107 5.83 6.70 -3.32
N ASP A 108 5.75 7.95 -3.77
CA ASP A 108 4.96 8.29 -4.94
C ASP A 108 5.54 7.71 -6.23
N GLU A 109 6.86 7.69 -6.36
CA GLU A 109 7.51 7.07 -7.51
C GLU A 109 7.23 5.57 -7.58
N LEU A 110 7.33 4.88 -6.46
CA LEU A 110 7.07 3.44 -6.42
C LEU A 110 5.61 3.14 -6.69
N LEU A 111 4.69 3.90 -6.08
CA LEU A 111 3.26 3.72 -6.34
C LEU A 111 2.91 3.94 -7.81
N HIS A 112 3.46 4.98 -8.40
CA HIS A 112 3.23 5.26 -9.80
C HIS A 112 3.73 4.14 -10.70
N TYR A 113 4.94 3.66 -10.42
CA TYR A 113 5.52 2.54 -11.17
C TYR A 113 4.62 1.30 -11.06
N MET A 114 4.18 0.98 -9.84
CA MET A 114 3.29 -0.14 -9.59
C MET A 114 2.00 -0.02 -10.39
N LYS A 115 1.38 1.17 -10.38
CA LYS A 115 0.12 1.39 -11.09
C LYS A 115 0.28 1.24 -12.59
N VAL A 116 1.32 1.82 -13.16
CA VAL A 116 1.58 1.76 -14.60
C VAL A 116 1.73 0.30 -15.06
N HIS A 117 2.49 -0.49 -14.33
CA HIS A 117 2.72 -1.88 -14.70
C HIS A 117 1.53 -2.78 -14.38
N PHE A 118 0.83 -2.50 -13.29
CA PHE A 118 -0.40 -3.22 -12.94
C PHE A 118 -1.45 -3.08 -14.05
N GLU A 119 -1.61 -1.87 -14.58
CA GLU A 119 -2.57 -1.61 -15.65
C GLU A 119 -2.05 -2.06 -17.01
N GLY A 120 -0.76 -2.09 -17.21
CA GLY A 120 -0.14 -2.41 -18.48
C GLY A 120 0.12 -3.90 -18.66
N GLU A 121 1.39 -4.26 -18.62
CA GLU A 121 1.81 -5.63 -18.91
C GLU A 121 1.29 -6.69 -17.95
N CYS A 122 1.03 -6.30 -16.70
CA CYS A 122 0.50 -7.24 -15.71
C CYS A 122 -0.97 -7.55 -15.91
N GLU A 123 -1.71 -6.68 -16.58
CA GLU A 123 -3.14 -6.84 -16.81
C GLU A 123 -3.91 -7.20 -15.54
N GLY A 124 -3.57 -6.52 -14.43
CA GLY A 124 -4.21 -6.73 -13.14
C GLY A 124 -3.67 -7.90 -12.33
N SER A 125 -2.64 -8.58 -12.80
CA SER A 125 -2.03 -9.68 -12.05
C SER A 125 -1.05 -9.17 -11.02
N LEU A 126 -1.39 -9.33 -9.75
CA LEU A 126 -0.53 -8.94 -8.64
C LEU A 126 0.71 -9.83 -8.55
N GLU A 127 0.54 -11.10 -8.87
CA GLU A 127 1.65 -12.05 -8.86
C GLU A 127 2.70 -11.69 -9.90
N TYR A 128 2.27 -11.33 -11.10
CA TYR A 128 3.19 -10.91 -12.15
C TYR A 128 3.90 -9.61 -11.76
N LEU A 129 3.17 -8.68 -11.16
CA LEU A 129 3.73 -7.42 -10.70
C LEU A 129 4.83 -7.66 -9.68
N GLU A 130 4.58 -8.53 -8.69
CA GLU A 130 5.54 -8.81 -7.63
C GLU A 130 6.74 -9.59 -8.15
N ASP A 131 6.49 -10.67 -8.87
CA ASP A 131 7.55 -11.64 -9.19
C ASP A 131 8.39 -11.25 -10.39
N THR A 132 7.83 -10.47 -11.32
CA THR A 132 8.51 -10.20 -12.59
C THR A 132 8.87 -8.73 -12.74
N CYS A 133 7.86 -7.86 -12.76
CA CYS A 133 8.08 -6.45 -13.08
C CYS A 133 8.92 -5.72 -12.05
N LEU A 134 8.49 -5.75 -10.79
CA LEU A 134 9.17 -5.00 -9.73
C LEU A 134 10.50 -5.61 -9.36
N ASN A 135 10.58 -6.94 -9.37
CA ASN A 135 11.84 -7.61 -9.06
C ASN A 135 12.93 -7.19 -10.04
N HIS A 136 12.60 -7.20 -11.34
CA HIS A 136 13.55 -6.79 -12.37
C HIS A 136 13.95 -5.32 -12.21
N PHE A 137 12.98 -4.45 -11.96
CA PHE A 137 13.22 -3.03 -11.78
C PHE A 137 14.13 -2.76 -10.58
N CYS A 138 13.86 -3.40 -9.45
CA CYS A 138 14.63 -3.20 -8.24
C CYS A 138 16.05 -3.76 -8.34
N ARG A 139 16.25 -4.83 -9.12
CA ARG A 139 17.59 -5.33 -9.39
C ARG A 139 18.45 -4.30 -10.10
N LYS A 140 17.85 -3.58 -11.05
CA LYS A 140 18.58 -2.51 -11.75
C LYS A 140 18.98 -1.40 -10.78
N ILE A 141 18.08 -1.01 -9.90
CA ILE A 141 18.36 0.02 -8.91
C ILE A 141 19.52 -0.40 -8.00
N ARG A 142 19.51 -1.64 -7.51
CA ARG A 142 20.58 -2.12 -6.64
C ARG A 142 21.92 -2.18 -7.32
N LYS A 143 21.94 -2.28 -8.66
CA LYS A 143 23.16 -2.27 -9.45
C LYS A 143 23.59 -0.87 -9.84
N GLY A 144 22.96 0.16 -9.26
CA GLY A 144 23.33 1.53 -9.54
C GLY A 144 22.89 2.02 -10.92
N TRP A 145 21.71 1.60 -11.37
CA TRP A 145 21.22 1.94 -12.70
C TRP A 145 20.91 3.42 -12.90
N LYS A 146 20.80 4.18 -11.82
CA LYS A 146 20.54 5.61 -11.91
C LYS A 146 21.58 6.26 -12.82
N GLY A 147 21.15 6.69 -13.98
CA GLY A 147 22.03 7.21 -15.00
C GLY A 147 22.37 6.20 -16.08
N GLN A 148 21.83 4.99 -16.01
CA GLN A 148 22.09 3.92 -16.99
C GLN A 148 20.78 3.37 -17.54
N PHE A 149 19.85 4.24 -17.80
CA PHE A 149 18.52 3.85 -18.28
C PHE A 149 18.51 3.29 -19.69
N ASP A 150 19.48 3.65 -20.45
CA ASP A 150 19.56 3.34 -21.87
C ASP A 150 19.94 1.87 -22.13
N GLU A 151 20.01 1.11 -21.10
CA GLU A 151 20.33 -0.31 -21.26
C GLU A 151 19.17 -1.19 -21.56
#